data_4b46b27fa85c87e3fc58886409ef5eea
#
_entry.id   4b46b27fa85c87e3fc58886409ef5eea
#
_cell.length_a   1.000
_cell.length_b   1.000
_cell.length_c   1.000
_cell.angle_alpha   90.00
_cell.angle_beta   90.00
_cell.angle_gamma   90.00
#
_symmetry.space_group_name_H-M   'P 1'
#
loop_
_entity.id
_entity.type
_entity.pdbx_description
1 polymer ?
#
loop_
_entity_poly.entity_id
_entity_poly.type
_entity_poly.pdbx_seq_one_letter_code
_entity_poly.pdbx_strand_id
1 'polypeptide(L)'
;MISSELIANPSWTSAVPNSPEHYELLFESHHSQVFRFQQDGRWFVLKTIHPAIGEKSRYQALLQREYELLQQLDSPFIVRLWWLTEVEPFGLSIIMEYVDAVTLTEWLKTCPSSAERQRVLLELIEALDYIHAKQITHGDLKPDNILITRNGNHVKLIDFGLSDNDAYLARNIGCTPTFAAPEQLTENGQSDCRTDIYALGKIIQLLFPHRFRCVVRRCTQANAAHRYANILQLRRAIRRAKSYPIVLIICTLLMAISLLCVPTVQQRLDMATQAQQQAYEEAILAPIHESYDSVFCAYRDSLMNIPYHYQEFTTTYLGAFANDINTLFRQYLLHYTENRQLIEEDYLSYYPHLAYQLSHIHPEYPSIFFSPADTAAQEALDLLLQRHR
;
A
#
# COMPACT_ATOMS: atom_id res chain seq x y z
N MET A 1 10.21 -23.24 -35.34
CA MET A 1 11.30 -23.90 -36.09
C MET A 1 11.59 -23.04 -37.29
N ILE A 2 12.50 -22.08 -37.17
CA ILE A 2 13.11 -21.37 -38.28
C ILE A 2 14.51 -21.98 -38.36
N SER A 3 14.75 -22.64 -39.46
CA SER A 3 15.87 -23.54 -39.69
C SER A 3 17.23 -22.85 -39.50
N SER A 4 18.13 -23.57 -38.87
CA SER A 4 19.55 -23.31 -38.68
C SER A 4 20.37 -23.09 -39.97
N GLU A 5 19.74 -23.07 -41.12
CA GLU A 5 20.38 -22.93 -42.45
C GLU A 5 20.62 -21.48 -42.90
N LEU A 6 20.14 -20.48 -42.14
CA LEU A 6 20.34 -19.06 -42.50
C LEU A 6 21.64 -18.45 -41.91
N ILE A 7 22.43 -19.24 -41.15
CA ILE A 7 23.62 -18.74 -40.43
C ILE A 7 24.90 -18.86 -41.25
N ALA A 8 24.89 -19.59 -42.35
CA ALA A 8 26.05 -19.80 -43.20
C ALA A 8 25.73 -19.56 -44.69
N ASN A 9 25.48 -18.31 -45.04
CA ASN A 9 25.47 -17.98 -46.46
C ASN A 9 26.69 -17.16 -46.86
N PRO A 10 27.71 -17.80 -47.50
CA PRO A 10 29.01 -17.16 -47.85
C PRO A 10 28.85 -16.03 -48.89
N SER A 11 27.67 -15.82 -49.46
CA SER A 11 27.45 -14.80 -50.46
C SER A 11 27.44 -13.35 -49.95
N TRP A 12 27.41 -13.15 -48.63
CA TRP A 12 27.35 -11.80 -48.05
C TRP A 12 28.74 -11.22 -47.69
N THR A 13 29.78 -12.03 -47.66
CA THR A 13 31.17 -11.54 -47.41
C THR A 13 31.71 -10.67 -48.53
N SER A 14 31.11 -10.73 -49.74
CA SER A 14 31.45 -9.84 -50.85
C SER A 14 30.71 -8.48 -50.83
N ALA A 15 29.94 -8.23 -49.78
CA ALA A 15 28.96 -7.17 -49.75
C ALA A 15 29.28 -6.00 -48.79
N VAL A 16 30.38 -6.10 -48.01
CA VAL A 16 30.84 -4.96 -47.19
C VAL A 16 31.54 -3.94 -48.09
N PRO A 17 31.10 -2.65 -48.14
CA PRO A 17 31.73 -1.68 -49.01
C PRO A 17 33.22 -1.52 -48.70
N ASN A 18 34.09 -1.65 -49.72
CA ASN A 18 35.53 -1.50 -49.56
C ASN A 18 35.99 -0.04 -49.69
N SER A 19 35.06 0.93 -49.73
CA SER A 19 35.37 2.35 -49.88
C SER A 19 35.04 3.14 -48.64
N PRO A 20 36.02 3.87 -48.04
CA PRO A 20 35.80 4.70 -46.87
C PRO A 20 34.77 5.81 -47.08
N GLU A 21 34.47 6.21 -48.29
CA GLU A 21 33.47 7.27 -48.61
C GLU A 21 32.00 6.88 -48.28
N HIS A 22 31.75 5.59 -48.05
CA HIS A 22 30.45 5.09 -47.67
C HIS A 22 30.23 4.93 -46.16
N TYR A 23 31.23 5.25 -45.37
CA TYR A 23 31.19 5.11 -43.91
C TYR A 23 31.04 6.49 -43.25
N GLU A 24 30.03 6.64 -42.40
CA GLU A 24 29.80 7.84 -41.58
C GLU A 24 30.13 7.53 -40.13
N LEU A 25 31.06 8.30 -39.53
CA LEU A 25 31.45 8.14 -38.12
C LEU A 25 30.29 8.53 -37.20
N LEU A 26 29.84 7.60 -36.37
CA LEU A 26 28.82 7.81 -35.34
C LEU A 26 29.43 8.14 -33.98
N PHE A 27 30.50 7.41 -33.63
CA PHE A 27 31.10 7.53 -32.32
C PHE A 27 32.60 7.15 -32.39
N GLU A 28 33.39 7.85 -31.60
CA GLU A 28 34.80 7.58 -31.44
C GLU A 28 35.22 7.61 -29.98
N SER A 29 35.90 6.57 -29.55
CA SER A 29 36.51 6.48 -28.22
C SER A 29 38.02 6.31 -28.34
N HIS A 30 38.71 6.27 -27.20
CA HIS A 30 40.14 5.99 -27.16
C HIS A 30 40.49 4.61 -27.74
N HIS A 31 39.55 3.65 -27.72
CA HIS A 31 39.82 2.24 -28.06
C HIS A 31 39.08 1.76 -29.30
N SER A 32 37.95 2.39 -29.67
CA SER A 32 37.07 1.94 -30.77
C SER A 32 36.52 3.11 -31.57
N GLN A 33 36.27 2.83 -32.85
CA GLN A 33 35.47 3.70 -33.72
C GLN A 33 34.24 2.94 -34.16
N VAL A 34 33.13 3.65 -34.28
CA VAL A 34 31.81 3.12 -34.68
C VAL A 34 31.31 3.94 -35.86
N PHE A 35 31.05 3.27 -36.96
CA PHE A 35 30.57 3.88 -38.21
C PHE A 35 29.19 3.33 -38.56
N ARG A 36 28.40 4.10 -39.28
CA ARG A 36 27.26 3.56 -40.02
C ARG A 36 27.56 3.55 -41.51
N PHE A 37 26.98 2.59 -42.20
CA PHE A 37 27.05 2.50 -43.65
C PHE A 37 25.77 1.90 -44.19
N GLN A 38 25.50 2.11 -45.49
CA GLN A 38 24.33 1.57 -46.17
C GLN A 38 24.79 0.55 -47.19
N GLN A 39 24.07 -0.56 -47.23
CA GLN A 39 24.25 -1.59 -48.23
C GLN A 39 22.91 -2.22 -48.61
N ASP A 40 22.66 -2.37 -49.92
CA ASP A 40 21.40 -2.91 -50.45
C ASP A 40 20.15 -2.23 -49.86
N GLY A 41 20.22 -0.91 -49.65
CA GLY A 41 19.15 -0.11 -49.06
C GLY A 41 18.96 -0.29 -47.54
N ARG A 42 19.79 -1.06 -46.87
CA ARG A 42 19.75 -1.27 -45.41
C ARG A 42 20.92 -0.60 -44.71
N TRP A 43 20.67 -0.08 -43.53
CA TRP A 43 21.70 0.50 -42.69
C TRP A 43 22.30 -0.54 -41.76
N PHE A 44 23.62 -0.46 -41.58
CA PHE A 44 24.43 -1.29 -40.72
C PHE A 44 25.35 -0.41 -39.86
N VAL A 45 25.84 -0.99 -38.78
CA VAL A 45 26.87 -0.39 -37.91
C VAL A 45 28.12 -1.25 -38.00
N LEU A 46 29.26 -0.60 -38.19
CA LEU A 46 30.58 -1.20 -38.14
C LEU A 46 31.29 -0.69 -36.88
N LYS A 47 31.70 -1.60 -36.01
CA LYS A 47 32.53 -1.31 -34.84
C LYS A 47 33.95 -1.89 -35.05
N THR A 48 34.93 -1.03 -34.96
CA THR A 48 36.34 -1.39 -35.19
C THR A 48 37.21 -0.84 -34.09
N ILE A 49 38.48 -1.32 -34.07
CA ILE A 49 39.50 -0.86 -33.12
C ILE A 49 40.05 0.48 -33.61
N HIS A 50 40.24 1.43 -32.66
CA HIS A 50 40.82 2.72 -33.01
C HIS A 50 42.25 2.57 -33.59
N PRO A 51 42.59 3.20 -34.74
CA PRO A 51 43.86 3.00 -35.45
C PRO A 51 45.09 3.32 -34.62
N ALA A 52 44.98 4.28 -33.67
CA ALA A 52 46.06 4.76 -32.83
C ALA A 52 46.49 3.78 -31.71
N ILE A 53 45.77 2.66 -31.56
CA ILE A 53 46.05 1.70 -30.49
C ILE A 53 47.32 0.90 -30.81
N GLY A 54 48.27 0.91 -29.86
CA GLY A 54 49.54 0.15 -29.98
C GLY A 54 49.41 -1.36 -29.78
N GLU A 55 48.48 -1.81 -28.91
CA GLU A 55 48.28 -3.24 -28.56
C GLU A 55 47.15 -3.87 -29.39
N LYS A 56 47.20 -3.82 -30.71
CA LYS A 56 46.13 -4.30 -31.61
C LYS A 56 45.67 -5.75 -31.30
N SER A 57 46.60 -6.67 -31.06
CA SER A 57 46.27 -8.08 -30.79
C SER A 57 45.38 -8.28 -29.55
N ARG A 58 45.63 -7.51 -28.51
CA ARG A 58 44.79 -7.55 -27.28
C ARG A 58 43.37 -7.08 -27.56
N TYR A 59 43.20 -5.96 -28.25
CA TYR A 59 41.89 -5.41 -28.58
C TYR A 59 41.17 -6.25 -29.62
N GLN A 60 41.86 -6.90 -30.54
CA GLN A 60 41.27 -7.91 -31.44
C GLN A 60 40.67 -9.08 -30.66
N ALA A 61 41.41 -9.61 -29.66
CA ALA A 61 40.85 -10.66 -28.80
C ALA A 61 39.62 -10.22 -28.00
N LEU A 62 39.59 -8.96 -27.54
CA LEU A 62 38.42 -8.41 -26.87
C LEU A 62 37.24 -8.28 -27.83
N LEU A 63 37.46 -7.78 -29.05
CA LEU A 63 36.42 -7.64 -30.07
C LEU A 63 35.86 -9.01 -30.48
N GLN A 64 36.72 -10.03 -30.61
CA GLN A 64 36.32 -11.40 -30.87
C GLN A 64 35.45 -11.97 -29.73
N ARG A 65 35.84 -11.72 -28.47
CA ARG A 65 35.08 -12.16 -27.31
C ARG A 65 33.69 -11.48 -27.26
N GLU A 66 33.64 -10.20 -27.57
CA GLU A 66 32.34 -9.47 -27.68
C GLU A 66 31.45 -10.11 -28.74
N TYR A 67 32.04 -10.45 -29.91
CA TYR A 67 31.33 -11.16 -30.96
C TYR A 67 30.77 -12.52 -30.49
N GLU A 68 31.61 -13.35 -29.83
CA GLU A 68 31.20 -14.66 -29.31
C GLU A 68 30.09 -14.58 -28.26
N LEU A 69 30.09 -13.55 -27.42
CA LEU A 69 29.05 -13.32 -26.47
C LEU A 69 27.73 -12.89 -27.15
N LEU A 70 27.81 -11.90 -28.02
CA LEU A 70 26.64 -11.36 -28.72
C LEU A 70 26.00 -12.39 -29.66
N GLN A 71 26.76 -13.30 -30.26
CA GLN A 71 26.25 -14.35 -31.14
C GLN A 71 25.31 -15.32 -30.42
N GLN A 72 25.42 -15.43 -29.09
CA GLN A 72 24.55 -16.28 -28.28
C GLN A 72 23.21 -15.60 -27.92
N LEU A 73 23.07 -14.32 -28.22
CA LEU A 73 21.96 -13.50 -27.82
C LEU A 73 20.99 -13.25 -28.99
N ASP A 74 19.73 -13.59 -28.76
CA ASP A 74 18.62 -13.28 -29.66
C ASP A 74 17.47 -12.69 -28.82
N SER A 75 17.40 -11.37 -28.76
CA SER A 75 16.42 -10.63 -27.96
C SER A 75 16.07 -9.32 -28.65
N PRO A 76 14.80 -8.90 -28.63
CA PRO A 76 14.37 -7.62 -29.20
C PRO A 76 15.03 -6.42 -28.49
N PHE A 77 15.51 -6.60 -27.25
CA PHE A 77 16.10 -5.55 -26.41
C PHE A 77 17.64 -5.49 -26.49
N ILE A 78 18.24 -6.31 -27.33
CA ILE A 78 19.70 -6.35 -27.54
C ILE A 78 19.97 -6.09 -29.01
N VAL A 79 21.07 -5.37 -29.28
CA VAL A 79 21.51 -5.14 -30.65
C VAL A 79 21.81 -6.47 -31.33
N ARG A 80 21.30 -6.66 -32.56
CA ARG A 80 21.53 -7.87 -33.33
C ARG A 80 22.90 -7.81 -34.01
N LEU A 81 23.65 -8.86 -33.84
CA LEU A 81 24.94 -9.02 -34.47
C LEU A 81 24.80 -9.78 -35.80
N TRP A 82 25.56 -9.37 -36.81
CA TRP A 82 25.58 -10.00 -38.09
C TRP A 82 26.87 -10.78 -38.36
N TRP A 83 28.02 -10.09 -38.40
CA TRP A 83 29.31 -10.68 -38.73
C TRP A 83 30.46 -10.11 -37.91
N LEU A 84 31.54 -10.93 -37.79
CA LEU A 84 32.88 -10.49 -37.48
C LEU A 84 33.72 -10.75 -38.73
N THR A 85 34.34 -9.72 -39.30
CA THR A 85 35.06 -9.81 -40.56
C THR A 85 36.12 -8.73 -40.69
N GLU A 86 37.15 -8.97 -41.55
CA GLU A 86 38.10 -7.94 -41.91
C GLU A 86 37.47 -6.97 -42.91
N VAL A 87 37.59 -5.69 -42.65
CA VAL A 87 37.07 -4.61 -43.48
C VAL A 87 38.16 -3.59 -43.76
N GLU A 88 38.58 -3.41 -44.99
CA GLU A 88 39.57 -2.40 -45.34
C GLU A 88 38.95 -0.98 -45.33
N PRO A 89 39.63 0.02 -44.80
CA PRO A 89 40.95 0.03 -44.15
C PRO A 89 40.92 -0.25 -42.65
N PHE A 90 39.78 -0.62 -42.07
CA PHE A 90 39.53 -0.68 -40.63
C PHE A 90 40.11 -1.91 -39.92
N GLY A 91 40.37 -2.99 -40.68
CA GLY A 91 40.80 -4.28 -40.12
C GLY A 91 39.62 -5.04 -39.52
N LEU A 92 39.89 -5.89 -38.49
CA LEU A 92 38.89 -6.72 -37.84
C LEU A 92 37.77 -5.87 -37.23
N SER A 93 36.53 -6.11 -37.67
CA SER A 93 35.40 -5.31 -37.35
C SER A 93 34.15 -6.16 -37.08
N ILE A 94 33.29 -5.73 -36.20
CA ILE A 94 31.96 -6.29 -35.97
C ILE A 94 30.94 -5.51 -36.78
N ILE A 95 30.12 -6.22 -37.54
CA ILE A 95 28.97 -5.67 -38.25
C ILE A 95 27.69 -6.01 -37.48
N MET A 96 26.88 -5.01 -37.15
CA MET A 96 25.64 -5.17 -36.39
C MET A 96 24.47 -4.36 -36.97
N GLU A 97 23.28 -4.60 -36.47
CA GLU A 97 22.10 -3.83 -36.90
C GLU A 97 22.29 -2.34 -36.61
N TYR A 98 21.87 -1.49 -37.54
CA TYR A 98 21.68 -0.06 -37.25
C TYR A 98 20.34 0.13 -36.59
N VAL A 99 20.32 0.82 -35.46
CA VAL A 99 19.11 1.19 -34.72
C VAL A 99 18.93 2.69 -34.84
N ASP A 100 17.82 3.13 -35.41
CA ASP A 100 17.45 4.56 -35.36
C ASP A 100 17.00 4.91 -33.94
N ALA A 101 17.93 5.40 -33.16
CA ALA A 101 17.78 5.61 -31.74
C ALA A 101 18.63 6.79 -31.24
N VAL A 102 18.42 7.15 -29.98
CA VAL A 102 19.25 8.05 -29.21
C VAL A 102 19.70 7.36 -27.93
N THR A 103 20.77 7.82 -27.29
CA THR A 103 21.19 7.29 -25.99
C THR A 103 20.16 7.59 -24.91
N LEU A 104 20.15 6.79 -23.82
CA LEU A 104 19.27 7.05 -22.68
C LEU A 104 19.50 8.47 -22.11
N THR A 105 20.75 8.95 -22.12
CA THR A 105 21.11 10.31 -21.70
C THR A 105 20.39 11.37 -22.54
N GLU A 106 20.40 11.22 -23.85
CA GLU A 106 19.75 12.17 -24.78
C GLU A 106 18.24 12.07 -24.70
N TRP A 107 17.72 10.84 -24.60
CA TRP A 107 16.29 10.63 -24.46
C TRP A 107 15.72 11.27 -23.19
N LEU A 108 16.45 11.22 -22.08
CA LEU A 108 16.03 11.86 -20.82
C LEU A 108 15.92 13.40 -20.95
N LYS A 109 16.70 14.04 -21.85
CA LYS A 109 16.59 15.48 -22.12
C LYS A 109 15.25 15.86 -22.77
N THR A 110 14.57 14.91 -23.42
CA THR A 110 13.23 15.13 -24.00
C THR A 110 12.10 15.15 -22.96
N CYS A 111 12.43 15.02 -21.68
CA CYS A 111 11.48 14.99 -20.56
C CYS A 111 10.36 13.95 -20.71
N PRO A 112 10.71 12.66 -20.93
CA PRO A 112 9.73 11.61 -21.12
C PRO A 112 8.79 11.47 -19.91
N SER A 113 7.56 11.06 -20.17
CA SER A 113 6.54 10.83 -19.15
C SER A 113 6.94 9.73 -18.16
N SER A 114 6.31 9.71 -17.00
CA SER A 114 6.55 8.64 -16.00
C SER A 114 6.19 7.25 -16.53
N ALA A 115 5.20 7.15 -17.44
CA ALA A 115 4.80 5.89 -18.05
C ALA A 115 5.87 5.38 -19.04
N GLU A 116 6.43 6.26 -19.85
CA GLU A 116 7.52 5.93 -20.79
C GLU A 116 8.78 5.50 -20.04
N ARG A 117 9.21 6.25 -19.03
CA ARG A 117 10.34 5.87 -18.16
C ARG A 117 10.12 4.50 -17.51
N GLN A 118 8.89 4.21 -17.10
CA GLN A 118 8.57 2.92 -16.49
C GLN A 118 8.63 1.78 -17.51
N ARG A 119 8.19 1.99 -18.76
CA ARG A 119 8.30 1.00 -19.83
C ARG A 119 9.77 0.72 -20.15
N VAL A 120 10.58 1.75 -20.34
CA VAL A 120 12.03 1.63 -20.55
C VAL A 120 12.70 0.85 -19.41
N LEU A 121 12.35 1.14 -18.16
CA LEU A 121 12.87 0.37 -17.02
C LEU A 121 12.47 -1.11 -17.07
N LEU A 122 11.24 -1.42 -17.45
CA LEU A 122 10.77 -2.81 -17.52
C LEU A 122 11.46 -3.58 -18.66
N GLU A 123 11.63 -2.97 -19.83
CA GLU A 123 12.35 -3.56 -20.97
C GLU A 123 13.83 -3.76 -20.63
N LEU A 124 14.47 -2.81 -19.94
CA LEU A 124 15.84 -2.96 -19.46
C LEU A 124 15.99 -4.11 -18.45
N ILE A 125 15.05 -4.26 -17.52
CA ILE A 125 15.00 -5.39 -16.59
C ILE A 125 14.83 -6.71 -17.36
N GLU A 126 14.03 -6.75 -18.40
CA GLU A 126 13.80 -7.95 -19.22
C GLU A 126 15.03 -8.31 -20.02
N ALA A 127 15.72 -7.33 -20.60
CA ALA A 127 16.98 -7.52 -21.27
C ALA A 127 18.06 -8.12 -20.35
N LEU A 128 18.20 -7.57 -19.13
CA LEU A 128 19.17 -8.08 -18.16
C LEU A 128 18.79 -9.45 -17.60
N ASP A 129 17.50 -9.72 -17.39
CA ASP A 129 17.04 -11.05 -16.96
C ASP A 129 17.37 -12.11 -18.00
N TYR A 130 17.21 -11.78 -19.30
CA TYR A 130 17.54 -12.65 -20.41
C TYR A 130 19.03 -12.99 -20.47
N ILE A 131 19.93 -12.00 -20.37
CA ILE A 131 21.39 -12.27 -20.42
C ILE A 131 21.86 -12.98 -19.16
N HIS A 132 21.38 -12.62 -17.99
CA HIS A 132 21.72 -13.27 -16.73
C HIS A 132 21.26 -14.74 -16.68
N ALA A 133 20.11 -15.09 -17.30
CA ALA A 133 19.68 -16.47 -17.45
C ALA A 133 20.66 -17.31 -18.27
N LYS A 134 21.43 -16.67 -19.18
CA LYS A 134 22.51 -17.28 -19.95
C LYS A 134 23.88 -17.17 -19.28
N GLN A 135 23.93 -16.73 -18.01
CA GLN A 135 25.16 -16.49 -17.25
C GLN A 135 26.09 -15.43 -17.88
N ILE A 136 25.52 -14.53 -18.65
CA ILE A 136 26.23 -13.40 -19.25
C ILE A 136 25.94 -12.16 -18.41
N THR A 137 27.01 -11.45 -18.02
CA THR A 137 26.98 -10.14 -17.37
C THR A 137 27.27 -9.09 -18.42
N HIS A 138 26.52 -7.98 -18.43
CA HIS A 138 26.79 -6.86 -19.34
C HIS A 138 28.11 -6.20 -19.01
N GLY A 139 28.29 -5.89 -17.72
CA GLY A 139 29.53 -5.40 -17.13
C GLY A 139 29.86 -3.93 -17.37
N ASP A 140 29.36 -3.28 -18.43
CA ASP A 140 29.50 -1.83 -18.69
C ASP A 140 28.12 -1.17 -18.91
N LEU A 141 27.18 -1.46 -18.01
CA LEU A 141 25.84 -0.90 -18.11
C LEU A 141 25.84 0.58 -17.70
N LYS A 142 25.67 1.46 -18.69
CA LYS A 142 25.60 2.91 -18.52
C LYS A 142 24.63 3.54 -19.53
N PRO A 143 24.19 4.78 -19.33
CA PRO A 143 23.21 5.42 -20.22
C PRO A 143 23.63 5.49 -21.69
N ASP A 144 24.93 5.54 -21.97
CA ASP A 144 25.45 5.61 -23.35
C ASP A 144 25.36 4.27 -24.07
N ASN A 145 25.35 3.16 -23.31
CA ASN A 145 25.21 1.80 -23.83
C ASN A 145 23.74 1.31 -23.87
N ILE A 146 22.78 2.22 -23.58
CA ILE A 146 21.35 2.00 -23.66
C ILE A 146 20.77 2.92 -24.72
N LEU A 147 20.40 2.36 -25.84
CA LEU A 147 19.71 3.08 -26.91
C LEU A 147 18.20 3.01 -26.71
N ILE A 148 17.54 4.14 -27.00
CA ILE A 148 16.08 4.24 -27.02
C ILE A 148 15.65 4.57 -28.45
N THR A 149 14.90 3.67 -29.06
CA THR A 149 14.45 3.81 -30.45
C THR A 149 13.57 5.05 -30.62
N ARG A 150 13.74 5.77 -31.72
CA ARG A 150 12.91 6.96 -32.04
C ARG A 150 11.44 6.57 -32.28
N ASN A 151 11.22 5.36 -32.83
CA ASN A 151 9.90 4.83 -32.99
C ASN A 151 9.58 3.86 -31.86
N GLY A 152 8.59 4.17 -31.04
CA GLY A 152 8.09 3.34 -29.96
C GLY A 152 8.83 3.47 -28.63
N ASN A 153 9.97 4.16 -28.54
CA ASN A 153 10.79 4.29 -27.31
C ASN A 153 11.17 2.93 -26.70
N HIS A 154 11.62 1.97 -27.53
CA HIS A 154 12.08 0.65 -27.08
C HIS A 154 13.56 0.65 -26.75
N VAL A 155 13.93 -0.16 -25.75
CA VAL A 155 15.32 -0.34 -25.32
C VAL A 155 16.09 -1.23 -26.31
N LYS A 156 17.34 -0.84 -26.58
CA LYS A 156 18.33 -1.68 -27.22
C LYS A 156 19.66 -1.56 -26.46
N LEU A 157 20.11 -2.67 -25.87
CA LEU A 157 21.43 -2.75 -25.24
C LEU A 157 22.51 -2.95 -26.29
N ILE A 158 23.62 -2.22 -26.12
CA ILE A 158 24.82 -2.30 -26.94
C ILE A 158 26.03 -2.45 -26.04
N ASP A 159 27.14 -2.85 -26.61
CA ASP A 159 28.46 -2.94 -25.98
C ASP A 159 28.56 -3.92 -24.80
N PHE A 160 28.78 -5.20 -25.12
CA PHE A 160 28.96 -6.27 -24.16
C PHE A 160 30.43 -6.60 -23.99
N GLY A 161 30.93 -6.60 -22.78
CA GLY A 161 32.09 -7.43 -22.47
C GLY A 161 33.49 -6.83 -22.41
N LEU A 162 33.62 -5.49 -22.38
CA LEU A 162 34.95 -4.87 -22.20
C LEU A 162 35.25 -4.38 -20.77
N SER A 163 34.30 -4.55 -19.88
CA SER A 163 34.15 -3.73 -18.69
C SER A 163 35.09 -3.92 -17.53
N ASP A 164 35.61 -5.15 -17.29
CA ASP A 164 36.41 -5.38 -16.09
C ASP A 164 37.77 -4.68 -16.17
N ASN A 165 38.37 -4.66 -17.37
CA ASN A 165 39.66 -3.99 -17.59
C ASN A 165 39.53 -2.49 -17.81
N ASP A 166 38.44 -2.04 -18.48
CA ASP A 166 38.27 -0.62 -18.83
C ASP A 166 37.87 0.23 -17.61
N ALA A 167 37.02 -0.30 -16.71
CA ALA A 167 36.73 0.37 -15.45
C ALA A 167 37.96 0.54 -14.55
N TYR A 168 38.80 -0.47 -14.49
CA TYR A 168 40.08 -0.42 -13.76
C TYR A 168 41.07 0.57 -14.41
N LEU A 169 41.18 0.55 -15.75
CA LEU A 169 42.06 1.48 -16.49
C LEU A 169 41.57 2.93 -16.37
N ALA A 170 40.26 3.17 -16.45
CA ALA A 170 39.69 4.49 -16.27
C ALA A 170 39.98 5.09 -14.89
N ARG A 171 40.00 4.27 -13.83
CA ARG A 171 40.41 4.72 -12.50
C ARG A 171 41.89 5.16 -12.45
N ASN A 172 42.74 4.43 -13.12
CA ASN A 172 44.18 4.75 -13.16
C ASN A 172 44.49 6.05 -13.90
N ILE A 173 43.57 6.52 -14.76
CA ILE A 173 43.63 7.82 -15.45
C ILE A 173 43.00 8.93 -14.58
N GLY A 174 42.51 8.64 -13.36
CA GLY A 174 41.88 9.60 -12.45
C GLY A 174 40.41 9.84 -12.71
N CYS A 175 39.76 9.05 -13.56
CA CYS A 175 38.31 9.13 -13.83
C CYS A 175 37.60 8.02 -13.03
N THR A 176 36.69 8.39 -12.13
CA THR A 176 35.88 7.40 -11.41
C THR A 176 34.59 7.15 -12.20
N PRO A 177 34.38 5.95 -12.75
CA PRO A 177 33.17 5.65 -13.50
C PRO A 177 31.94 5.73 -12.61
N THR A 178 30.98 6.55 -12.97
CA THR A 178 29.79 6.81 -12.16
C THR A 178 28.89 5.57 -12.00
N PHE A 179 28.90 4.66 -12.97
CA PHE A 179 28.06 3.48 -13.05
C PHE A 179 28.77 2.19 -12.69
N ALA A 180 30.11 2.19 -12.65
CA ALA A 180 30.90 1.01 -12.31
C ALA A 180 30.68 0.63 -10.83
N ALA A 181 30.50 -0.65 -10.60
CA ALA A 181 30.40 -1.20 -9.26
C ALA A 181 31.77 -1.19 -8.55
N PRO A 182 31.83 -1.07 -7.20
CA PRO A 182 33.10 -0.99 -6.47
C PRO A 182 34.06 -2.15 -6.75
N GLU A 183 33.55 -3.37 -6.95
CA GLU A 183 34.37 -4.55 -7.28
C GLU A 183 35.05 -4.42 -8.62
N GLN A 184 34.47 -3.74 -9.60
CA GLN A 184 35.12 -3.49 -10.91
C GLN A 184 36.31 -2.52 -10.84
N LEU A 185 36.39 -1.77 -9.75
CA LEU A 185 37.46 -0.80 -9.52
C LEU A 185 38.67 -1.40 -8.77
N THR A 186 38.66 -2.71 -8.53
CA THR A 186 39.73 -3.44 -7.83
C THR A 186 40.38 -4.45 -8.76
N GLU A 187 41.71 -4.65 -8.63
CA GLU A 187 42.46 -5.55 -9.51
C GLU A 187 41.96 -7.01 -9.51
N ASN A 188 41.48 -7.47 -8.37
CA ASN A 188 41.00 -8.84 -8.17
C ASN A 188 39.47 -8.92 -8.02
N GLY A 189 38.76 -7.90 -8.41
CA GLY A 189 37.30 -7.87 -8.31
C GLY A 189 36.68 -8.84 -9.30
N GLN A 190 35.78 -9.70 -8.80
CA GLN A 190 35.00 -10.58 -9.66
C GLN A 190 33.65 -9.96 -9.97
N SER A 191 33.38 -9.75 -11.25
CA SER A 191 32.10 -9.27 -11.72
C SER A 191 31.11 -10.43 -11.88
N ASP A 192 29.90 -10.25 -11.41
CA ASP A 192 28.78 -11.15 -11.64
C ASP A 192 27.51 -10.34 -11.95
N CYS A 193 26.35 -10.99 -12.04
CA CYS A 193 25.08 -10.34 -12.31
C CYS A 193 24.73 -9.20 -11.33
N ARG A 194 25.33 -9.17 -10.13
CA ARG A 194 25.14 -8.11 -9.13
C ARG A 194 25.90 -6.83 -9.47
N THR A 195 26.89 -6.91 -10.36
CA THR A 195 27.56 -5.75 -10.96
C THR A 195 26.57 -4.95 -11.83
N ASP A 196 25.83 -5.63 -12.70
CA ASP A 196 24.77 -5.00 -13.51
C ASP A 196 23.63 -4.46 -12.63
N ILE A 197 23.31 -5.14 -11.51
CA ILE A 197 22.31 -4.66 -10.55
C ILE A 197 22.74 -3.33 -9.90
N TYR A 198 24.04 -3.15 -9.64
CA TYR A 198 24.55 -1.87 -9.14
C TYR A 198 24.36 -0.75 -10.17
N ALA A 199 24.81 -1.00 -11.40
CA ALA A 199 24.65 -0.04 -12.51
C ALA A 199 23.18 0.29 -12.79
N LEU A 200 22.31 -0.73 -12.81
CA LEU A 200 20.86 -0.56 -12.94
C LEU A 200 20.28 0.28 -11.81
N GLY A 201 20.77 0.13 -10.58
CA GLY A 201 20.40 0.99 -9.45
C GLY A 201 20.66 2.47 -9.72
N LYS A 202 21.83 2.79 -10.31
CA LYS A 202 22.16 4.17 -10.75
C LYS A 202 21.26 4.66 -11.87
N ILE A 203 20.92 3.79 -12.83
CA ILE A 203 20.00 4.11 -13.92
C ILE A 203 18.58 4.34 -13.38
N ILE A 204 18.09 3.52 -12.44
CA ILE A 204 16.80 3.76 -11.78
C ILE A 204 16.78 5.12 -11.08
N GLN A 205 17.87 5.55 -10.47
CA GLN A 205 18.00 6.87 -9.86
C GLN A 205 17.88 8.00 -10.88
N LEU A 206 18.45 7.83 -12.08
CA LEU A 206 18.31 8.78 -13.19
C LEU A 206 16.87 8.84 -13.72
N LEU A 207 16.27 7.68 -13.95
CA LEU A 207 14.90 7.58 -14.45
C LEU A 207 13.88 8.13 -13.45
N PHE A 208 14.10 7.94 -12.13
CA PHE A 208 13.17 8.27 -11.06
C PHE A 208 13.88 8.86 -9.84
N PRO A 209 14.31 10.12 -9.87
CA PRO A 209 15.15 10.74 -8.82
C PRO A 209 14.55 10.66 -7.40
N HIS A 210 13.21 10.69 -7.30
CA HIS A 210 12.50 10.73 -6.01
C HIS A 210 11.77 9.42 -5.67
N ARG A 211 11.69 8.48 -6.62
CA ARG A 211 11.03 7.19 -6.47
C ARG A 211 12.06 6.09 -6.22
N PHE A 212 11.59 4.95 -5.65
CA PHE A 212 12.40 3.75 -5.48
C PHE A 212 13.66 3.91 -4.61
N ARG A 213 13.74 4.93 -3.75
CA ARG A 213 14.94 5.22 -2.93
C ARG A 213 15.46 3.99 -2.16
N CYS A 214 14.58 3.19 -1.57
CA CYS A 214 14.98 1.96 -0.86
C CYS A 214 15.54 0.90 -1.82
N VAL A 215 14.95 0.78 -3.03
CA VAL A 215 15.43 -0.14 -4.07
C VAL A 215 16.81 0.29 -4.55
N VAL A 216 16.96 1.57 -4.91
CA VAL A 216 18.25 2.15 -5.34
C VAL A 216 19.32 1.94 -4.28
N ARG A 217 19.03 2.30 -3.01
CA ARG A 217 20.00 2.13 -1.91
C ARG A 217 20.47 0.68 -1.77
N ARG A 218 19.58 -0.29 -1.98
CA ARG A 218 19.96 -1.71 -1.92
C ARG A 218 20.75 -2.14 -3.17
N CYS A 219 20.38 -1.69 -4.36
CA CYS A 219 21.16 -1.97 -5.57
C CYS A 219 22.59 -1.44 -5.46
N THR A 220 22.76 -0.23 -4.92
CA THR A 220 24.05 0.49 -4.87
C THR A 220 24.87 0.23 -3.59
N GLN A 221 24.62 -0.88 -2.88
CA GLN A 221 25.46 -1.30 -1.77
C GLN A 221 26.88 -1.59 -2.24
N ALA A 222 27.89 -1.16 -1.48
CA ALA A 222 29.29 -1.40 -1.80
C ALA A 222 29.59 -2.90 -1.87
N ASN A 223 29.15 -3.65 -0.87
CA ASN A 223 29.27 -5.11 -0.87
C ASN A 223 28.18 -5.74 -1.76
N ALA A 224 28.59 -6.47 -2.80
CA ALA A 224 27.69 -7.16 -3.72
C ALA A 224 26.74 -8.15 -3.02
N ALA A 225 27.16 -8.76 -1.90
CA ALA A 225 26.30 -9.69 -1.14
C ALA A 225 25.08 -9.02 -0.50
N HIS A 226 25.12 -7.72 -0.27
CA HIS A 226 24.01 -6.95 0.30
C HIS A 226 23.04 -6.41 -0.75
N ARG A 227 23.35 -6.55 -2.04
CA ARG A 227 22.46 -6.19 -3.15
C ARG A 227 21.38 -7.23 -3.33
N TYR A 228 20.51 -7.04 -4.32
CA TYR A 228 19.63 -8.11 -4.78
C TYR A 228 20.48 -9.22 -5.43
N ALA A 229 20.13 -10.48 -5.14
CA ALA A 229 20.90 -11.61 -5.66
C ALA A 229 20.69 -11.82 -7.17
N ASN A 230 19.57 -11.37 -7.73
CA ASN A 230 19.23 -11.48 -9.14
C ASN A 230 18.17 -10.43 -9.55
N ILE A 231 17.99 -10.30 -10.86
CA ILE A 231 17.03 -9.38 -11.47
C ILE A 231 15.57 -9.66 -11.04
N LEU A 232 15.19 -10.91 -10.82
CA LEU A 232 13.84 -11.27 -10.39
C LEU A 232 13.52 -10.71 -8.98
N GLN A 233 14.48 -10.74 -8.06
CA GLN A 233 14.30 -10.12 -6.74
C GLN A 233 14.13 -8.60 -6.87
N LEU A 234 14.96 -7.95 -7.70
CA LEU A 234 14.85 -6.52 -7.98
C LEU A 234 13.49 -6.16 -8.59
N ARG A 235 13.03 -6.91 -9.60
CA ARG A 235 11.71 -6.74 -10.24
C ARG A 235 10.57 -6.82 -9.23
N ARG A 236 10.63 -7.80 -8.30
CA ARG A 236 9.65 -7.94 -7.20
C ARG A 236 9.68 -6.74 -6.25
N ALA A 237 10.86 -6.23 -5.93
CA ALA A 237 11.01 -5.05 -5.06
C ALA A 237 10.43 -3.78 -5.71
N ILE A 238 10.67 -3.56 -7.00
CA ILE A 238 10.10 -2.45 -7.78
C ILE A 238 8.57 -2.53 -7.81
N ARG A 239 8.00 -3.73 -8.05
CA ARG A 239 6.53 -3.95 -8.01
C ARG A 239 5.94 -3.60 -6.65
N ARG A 240 6.54 -4.08 -5.56
CA ARG A 240 6.10 -3.79 -4.19
C ARG A 240 6.15 -2.28 -3.89
N ALA A 241 7.25 -1.63 -4.25
CA ALA A 241 7.41 -0.19 -4.06
C ALA A 241 6.37 0.64 -4.84
N LYS A 242 5.87 0.14 -5.97
CA LYS A 242 4.78 0.75 -6.73
C LYS A 242 3.43 0.62 -6.03
N SER A 243 3.16 -0.51 -5.37
CA SER A 243 1.87 -0.80 -4.73
C SER A 243 1.75 -0.19 -3.32
N TYR A 244 2.87 0.10 -2.66
CA TYR A 244 2.90 0.58 -1.27
C TYR A 244 2.05 1.84 -1.00
N PRO A 245 2.11 2.91 -1.83
CA PRO A 245 1.30 4.12 -1.59
C PRO A 245 -0.20 3.85 -1.72
N ILE A 246 -0.61 2.95 -2.63
CA ILE A 246 -2.02 2.59 -2.82
C ILE A 246 -2.54 1.84 -1.59
N VAL A 247 -1.78 0.88 -1.06
CA VAL A 247 -2.12 0.14 0.15
C VAL A 247 -2.25 1.09 1.35
N LEU A 248 -1.32 2.03 1.50
CA LEU A 248 -1.36 3.02 2.58
C LEU A 248 -2.65 3.88 2.49
N ILE A 249 -3.00 4.36 1.30
CA ILE A 249 -4.23 5.15 1.08
C ILE A 249 -5.47 4.31 1.44
N ILE A 250 -5.53 3.05 1.02
CA ILE A 250 -6.66 2.16 1.35
C ILE A 250 -6.74 1.96 2.87
N CYS A 251 -5.62 1.68 3.55
CA CYS A 251 -5.59 1.50 4.99
C CYS A 251 -6.02 2.77 5.76
N THR A 252 -5.57 3.96 5.34
CA THR A 252 -5.99 5.22 5.97
C THR A 252 -7.46 5.51 5.75
N LEU A 253 -8.00 5.19 4.58
CA LEU A 253 -9.42 5.35 4.26
C LEU A 253 -10.29 4.39 5.08
N LEU A 254 -9.89 3.12 5.20
CA LEU A 254 -10.58 2.14 6.05
C LEU A 254 -10.55 2.54 7.53
N MET A 255 -9.43 3.07 8.01
CA MET A 255 -9.30 3.57 9.37
C MET A 255 -10.20 4.79 9.61
N ALA A 256 -10.29 5.71 8.67
CA ALA A 256 -11.18 6.87 8.73
C ALA A 256 -12.67 6.44 8.75
N ILE A 257 -13.06 5.49 7.89
CA ILE A 257 -14.41 4.91 7.87
C ILE A 257 -14.72 4.23 9.21
N SER A 258 -13.78 3.45 9.76
CA SER A 258 -13.94 2.81 11.07
C SER A 258 -14.16 3.83 12.18
N LEU A 259 -13.36 4.91 12.23
CA LEU A 259 -13.50 5.99 13.22
C LEU A 259 -14.84 6.71 13.13
N LEU A 260 -15.45 6.82 11.95
CA LEU A 260 -16.76 7.42 11.74
C LEU A 260 -17.91 6.46 12.05
N CYS A 261 -17.78 5.18 11.70
CA CYS A 261 -18.86 4.21 11.83
C CYS A 261 -18.98 3.60 13.24
N VAL A 262 -17.85 3.36 13.93
CA VAL A 262 -17.87 2.72 15.26
C VAL A 262 -18.70 3.51 16.26
N PRO A 263 -18.55 4.84 16.43
CA PRO A 263 -19.36 5.60 17.38
C PRO A 263 -20.86 5.57 17.08
N THR A 264 -21.23 5.63 15.79
CA THR A 264 -22.64 5.63 15.38
C THR A 264 -23.30 4.27 15.60
N VAL A 265 -22.56 3.17 15.37
CA VAL A 265 -23.03 1.81 15.68
C VAL A 265 -23.17 1.61 17.18
N GLN A 266 -22.17 2.04 17.96
CA GLN A 266 -22.21 1.95 19.42
C GLN A 266 -23.39 2.72 19.98
N GLN A 267 -23.62 3.96 19.56
CA GLN A 267 -24.76 4.75 19.98
C GLN A 267 -26.11 4.09 19.65
N ARG A 268 -26.24 3.45 18.49
CA ARG A 268 -27.46 2.71 18.13
C ARG A 268 -27.66 1.47 19.00
N LEU A 269 -26.58 0.75 19.32
CA LEU A 269 -26.63 -0.40 20.22
C LEU A 269 -27.05 0.04 21.62
N ASP A 270 -26.47 1.12 22.13
CA ASP A 270 -26.78 1.66 23.46
C ASP A 270 -28.25 2.10 23.55
N MET A 271 -28.78 2.80 22.53
CA MET A 271 -30.21 3.17 22.46
C MET A 271 -31.12 1.94 22.38
N ALA A 272 -30.75 0.92 21.61
CA ALA A 272 -31.52 -0.31 21.51
C ALA A 272 -31.54 -1.07 22.84
N THR A 273 -30.41 -1.13 23.54
CA THR A 273 -30.31 -1.75 24.87
C THR A 273 -31.14 -0.99 25.91
N GLN A 274 -31.06 0.34 25.90
CA GLN A 274 -31.89 1.17 26.80
C GLN A 274 -33.39 1.00 26.53
N ALA A 275 -33.79 0.99 25.27
CA ALA A 275 -35.20 0.77 24.89
C ALA A 275 -35.70 -0.63 25.33
N GLN A 276 -34.88 -1.65 25.21
CA GLN A 276 -35.20 -2.99 25.67
C GLN A 276 -35.32 -3.06 27.20
N GLN A 277 -34.41 -2.37 27.92
CA GLN A 277 -34.46 -2.28 29.36
C GLN A 277 -35.74 -1.55 29.83
N GLN A 278 -36.09 -0.40 29.23
CA GLN A 278 -37.30 0.33 29.56
C GLN A 278 -38.57 -0.50 29.30
N ALA A 279 -38.63 -1.20 28.15
CA ALA A 279 -39.74 -2.07 27.86
C ALA A 279 -39.89 -3.22 28.86
N TYR A 280 -38.75 -3.76 29.33
CA TYR A 280 -38.75 -4.79 30.39
C TYR A 280 -39.27 -4.25 31.72
N GLU A 281 -38.81 -3.08 32.15
CA GLU A 281 -39.23 -2.40 33.39
C GLU A 281 -40.71 -2.06 33.33
N GLU A 282 -41.21 -1.49 32.23
CA GLU A 282 -42.62 -1.17 32.02
C GLU A 282 -43.51 -2.42 32.06
N ALA A 283 -43.02 -3.55 31.48
CA ALA A 283 -43.79 -4.81 31.51
C ALA A 283 -43.94 -5.38 32.93
N ILE A 284 -43.00 -5.09 33.84
CA ILE A 284 -43.11 -5.48 35.25
C ILE A 284 -43.99 -4.51 36.03
N LEU A 285 -43.81 -3.21 35.82
CA LEU A 285 -44.47 -2.18 36.61
C LEU A 285 -45.94 -1.92 36.19
N ALA A 286 -46.30 -2.11 34.91
CA ALA A 286 -47.65 -1.86 34.43
C ALA A 286 -48.75 -2.61 35.20
N PRO A 287 -48.65 -3.93 35.48
CA PRO A 287 -49.67 -4.64 36.26
C PRO A 287 -49.72 -4.20 37.73
N ILE A 288 -48.57 -3.73 38.25
CA ILE A 288 -48.47 -3.21 39.62
C ILE A 288 -49.20 -1.86 39.70
N HIS A 289 -48.96 -0.94 38.76
CA HIS A 289 -49.64 0.33 38.65
C HIS A 289 -51.15 0.15 38.46
N GLU A 290 -51.56 -0.76 37.59
CA GLU A 290 -52.97 -1.06 37.39
C GLU A 290 -53.68 -1.49 38.70
N SER A 291 -52.99 -2.28 39.49
CA SER A 291 -53.47 -2.70 40.81
C SER A 291 -53.54 -1.56 41.81
N TYR A 292 -52.53 -0.69 41.85
CA TYR A 292 -52.57 0.52 42.70
C TYR A 292 -53.63 1.49 42.28
N ASP A 293 -53.79 1.72 40.97
CA ASP A 293 -54.84 2.58 40.42
C ASP A 293 -56.25 2.04 40.72
N SER A 294 -56.43 0.71 40.68
CA SER A 294 -57.69 0.07 41.04
C SER A 294 -58.05 0.35 42.51
N VAL A 295 -57.11 0.20 43.44
CA VAL A 295 -57.31 0.56 44.86
C VAL A 295 -57.57 2.05 45.00
N PHE A 296 -56.76 2.90 44.34
CA PHE A 296 -56.96 4.34 44.32
C PHE A 296 -58.35 4.76 43.86
N CYS A 297 -58.86 4.22 42.75
CA CYS A 297 -60.18 4.49 42.22
C CYS A 297 -61.25 4.07 43.20
N ALA A 298 -61.17 2.92 43.85
CA ALA A 298 -62.14 2.47 44.85
C ALA A 298 -62.20 3.41 46.03
N TYR A 299 -61.09 3.89 46.54
CA TYR A 299 -61.01 4.86 47.65
C TYR A 299 -61.49 6.25 47.19
N ARG A 300 -61.09 6.72 46.01
CA ARG A 300 -61.56 7.96 45.41
C ARG A 300 -63.07 7.99 45.30
N ASP A 301 -63.70 6.98 44.75
CA ASP A 301 -65.13 6.90 44.49
C ASP A 301 -65.92 6.81 45.84
N SER A 302 -65.31 6.14 46.82
CA SER A 302 -65.88 6.12 48.19
C SER A 302 -65.81 7.47 48.86
N LEU A 303 -64.68 8.20 48.73
CA LEU A 303 -64.55 9.55 49.32
C LEU A 303 -65.48 10.58 48.68
N MET A 304 -65.71 10.47 47.39
CA MET A 304 -66.70 11.39 46.71
C MET A 304 -68.14 11.21 47.21
N ASN A 305 -68.47 10.10 47.79
CA ASN A 305 -69.83 9.79 48.28
C ASN A 305 -70.04 10.07 49.78
N ILE A 306 -69.03 10.56 50.51
CA ILE A 306 -69.14 10.82 51.96
C ILE A 306 -69.74 12.23 52.23
N PRO A 307 -70.72 12.36 53.10
CA PRO A 307 -71.28 13.67 53.44
C PRO A 307 -70.28 14.53 54.25
N TYR A 308 -70.37 15.83 54.05
CA TYR A 308 -69.40 16.93 54.39
C TYR A 308 -68.95 17.08 55.86
N HIS A 309 -69.30 16.24 56.80
CA HIS A 309 -69.12 16.53 58.24
C HIS A 309 -68.20 15.62 59.03
N TYR A 310 -67.32 14.86 58.41
CA TYR A 310 -66.42 13.90 59.10
C TYR A 310 -64.94 14.11 58.84
N GLN A 311 -64.27 14.99 59.59
CA GLN A 311 -62.84 15.17 59.59
C GLN A 311 -62.11 13.93 60.11
N GLU A 312 -62.59 13.26 61.14
CA GLU A 312 -62.06 12.01 61.70
C GLU A 312 -62.12 10.84 60.70
N PHE A 313 -63.12 10.88 59.85
CA PHE A 313 -63.28 9.81 58.84
C PHE A 313 -62.19 9.85 57.76
N THR A 314 -61.76 11.02 57.36
CA THR A 314 -60.77 11.20 56.29
C THR A 314 -59.38 10.65 56.66
N THR A 315 -58.93 10.84 57.92
CA THR A 315 -57.67 10.29 58.41
C THR A 315 -57.69 8.76 58.51
N THR A 316 -58.83 8.20 58.98
CA THR A 316 -59.00 6.74 59.01
C THR A 316 -59.00 6.13 57.64
N TYR A 317 -59.61 6.81 56.66
CA TYR A 317 -59.75 6.38 55.31
C TYR A 317 -58.42 6.42 54.55
N LEU A 318 -57.62 7.48 54.70
CA LEU A 318 -56.27 7.59 54.14
C LEU A 318 -55.32 6.57 54.80
N GLY A 319 -55.51 6.28 56.08
CA GLY A 319 -54.74 5.21 56.77
C GLY A 319 -55.09 3.82 56.21
N ALA A 320 -56.37 3.57 55.91
CA ALA A 320 -56.81 2.32 55.26
C ALA A 320 -56.25 2.18 53.81
N PHE A 321 -56.33 3.26 53.05
CA PHE A 321 -55.71 3.31 51.69
C PHE A 321 -54.23 3.00 51.76
N ALA A 322 -53.44 3.68 52.62
CA ALA A 322 -52.02 3.42 52.81
C ALA A 322 -51.73 1.96 53.19
N ASN A 323 -52.57 1.35 54.04
CA ASN A 323 -52.42 -0.03 54.45
C ASN A 323 -52.67 -1.01 53.30
N ASP A 324 -53.67 -0.74 52.46
CA ASP A 324 -54.04 -1.59 51.35
C ASP A 324 -52.95 -1.51 50.22
N ILE A 325 -52.45 -0.30 49.90
CA ILE A 325 -51.35 -0.12 48.97
C ILE A 325 -50.05 -0.79 49.51
N ASN A 326 -49.74 -0.63 50.77
CA ASN A 326 -48.60 -1.30 51.40
C ASN A 326 -48.74 -2.83 51.35
N THR A 327 -49.93 -3.36 51.48
CA THR A 327 -50.20 -4.80 51.43
C THR A 327 -49.95 -5.31 49.97
N LEU A 328 -50.40 -4.60 48.94
CA LEU A 328 -50.13 -4.88 47.56
C LEU A 328 -48.64 -4.80 47.26
N PHE A 329 -47.97 -3.75 47.74
CA PHE A 329 -46.53 -3.58 47.58
C PHE A 329 -45.76 -4.80 48.11
N ARG A 330 -46.06 -5.25 49.31
CA ARG A 330 -45.47 -6.44 49.94
C ARG A 330 -45.74 -7.70 49.11
N GLN A 331 -46.93 -7.88 48.58
CA GLN A 331 -47.29 -9.00 47.69
C GLN A 331 -46.44 -9.01 46.44
N TYR A 332 -46.26 -7.86 45.80
CA TYR A 332 -45.44 -7.75 44.61
C TYR A 332 -43.96 -7.97 44.91
N LEU A 333 -43.40 -7.47 46.05
CA LEU A 333 -42.04 -7.77 46.48
C LEU A 333 -41.81 -9.28 46.68
N LEU A 334 -42.80 -10.01 47.14
CA LEU A 334 -42.70 -11.48 47.25
C LEU A 334 -42.82 -12.18 45.92
N HIS A 335 -43.59 -11.66 45.01
CA HIS A 335 -43.80 -12.26 43.69
C HIS A 335 -42.65 -12.01 42.74
N TYR A 336 -42.06 -10.82 42.74
CA TYR A 336 -40.98 -10.40 41.86
C TYR A 336 -39.66 -10.23 42.62
N THR A 337 -39.14 -11.29 43.18
CA THR A 337 -37.93 -11.27 44.02
C THR A 337 -36.69 -10.80 43.31
N GLU A 338 -36.55 -11.12 42.00
CA GLU A 338 -35.43 -10.67 41.15
C GLU A 338 -35.47 -9.17 40.80
N ASN A 339 -36.63 -8.55 40.83
CA ASN A 339 -36.86 -7.13 40.48
C ASN A 339 -37.16 -6.25 41.69
N ARG A 340 -36.78 -6.72 42.87
CA ARG A 340 -37.11 -6.08 44.16
C ARG A 340 -36.71 -4.62 44.17
N GLN A 341 -35.50 -4.29 43.78
CA GLN A 341 -35.02 -2.91 43.77
C GLN A 341 -35.82 -1.99 42.86
N LEU A 342 -36.19 -2.46 41.67
CA LEU A 342 -37.01 -1.71 40.71
C LEU A 342 -38.39 -1.39 41.33
N ILE A 343 -39.02 -2.37 41.98
CA ILE A 343 -40.34 -2.19 42.61
C ILE A 343 -40.26 -1.28 43.84
N GLU A 344 -39.18 -1.34 44.60
CA GLU A 344 -38.93 -0.43 45.76
C GLU A 344 -38.74 1.00 45.29
N GLU A 345 -37.96 1.25 44.23
CA GLU A 345 -37.72 2.57 43.66
C GLU A 345 -39.02 3.13 43.03
N ASP A 346 -39.77 2.32 42.32
CA ASP A 346 -41.06 2.70 41.71
C ASP A 346 -42.10 3.04 42.79
N TYR A 347 -42.23 2.22 43.85
CA TYR A 347 -43.16 2.46 44.93
C TYR A 347 -42.88 3.82 45.62
N LEU A 348 -41.61 4.15 45.81
CA LEU A 348 -41.20 5.43 46.43
C LEU A 348 -41.57 6.66 45.57
N SER A 349 -41.69 6.50 44.28
CA SER A 349 -42.06 7.56 43.35
C SER A 349 -43.58 7.62 43.10
N TYR A 350 -44.23 6.49 42.95
CA TYR A 350 -45.62 6.38 42.51
C TYR A 350 -46.63 6.55 43.67
N TYR A 351 -46.36 5.93 44.80
CA TYR A 351 -47.27 6.00 45.98
C TYR A 351 -47.51 7.45 46.47
N PRO A 352 -46.50 8.32 46.67
CA PRO A 352 -46.70 9.70 47.08
C PRO A 352 -47.63 10.47 46.09
N HIS A 353 -47.56 10.16 44.80
CA HIS A 353 -48.39 10.80 43.78
C HIS A 353 -49.83 10.40 43.95
N LEU A 354 -50.13 9.12 44.16
CA LEU A 354 -51.52 8.65 44.43
C LEU A 354 -52.10 9.21 45.74
N ALA A 355 -51.28 9.20 46.79
CA ALA A 355 -51.66 9.75 48.06
C ALA A 355 -51.94 11.27 47.99
N TYR A 356 -51.13 12.02 47.26
CA TYR A 356 -51.36 13.43 47.00
C TYR A 356 -52.66 13.66 46.21
N GLN A 357 -52.92 12.92 45.17
CA GLN A 357 -54.16 13.01 44.38
C GLN A 357 -55.36 12.73 45.23
N LEU A 358 -55.35 11.70 46.09
CA LEU A 358 -56.46 11.33 46.96
C LEU A 358 -56.73 12.42 48.02
N SER A 359 -55.71 13.07 48.53
CA SER A 359 -55.84 14.17 49.49
C SER A 359 -56.43 15.44 48.90
N HIS A 360 -56.42 15.62 47.56
CA HIS A 360 -56.92 16.81 46.88
C HIS A 360 -58.24 16.58 46.15
N ILE A 361 -58.89 15.45 46.35
CA ILE A 361 -60.21 15.19 45.77
C ILE A 361 -61.32 16.14 46.25
N HIS A 362 -61.22 16.66 47.49
CA HIS A 362 -62.13 17.62 48.06
C HIS A 362 -61.64 19.07 47.96
N PRO A 363 -62.18 19.95 47.12
CA PRO A 363 -61.67 21.30 46.86
C PRO A 363 -61.65 22.27 48.04
N GLU A 364 -62.42 21.99 49.10
CA GLU A 364 -62.55 22.89 50.26
C GLU A 364 -61.52 22.63 51.39
N TYR A 365 -60.67 21.58 51.27
CA TYR A 365 -59.62 21.24 52.25
C TYR A 365 -58.27 20.96 51.62
N PRO A 366 -57.69 21.85 50.80
CA PRO A 366 -56.49 21.54 50.04
C PRO A 366 -55.20 21.58 50.88
N SER A 367 -55.20 22.00 52.15
CA SER A 367 -53.94 22.38 52.80
C SER A 367 -53.65 21.70 54.15
N ILE A 368 -54.49 20.78 54.64
CA ILE A 368 -54.33 20.29 56.03
C ILE A 368 -53.61 18.92 56.11
N PHE A 369 -53.57 18.14 55.06
CA PHE A 369 -53.26 16.72 55.21
C PHE A 369 -51.94 16.19 54.62
N PHE A 370 -51.21 16.93 53.77
CA PHE A 370 -49.89 16.46 53.35
C PHE A 370 -48.94 17.62 53.13
N SER A 371 -48.01 17.79 54.06
CA SER A 371 -46.68 18.37 53.75
C SER A 371 -45.90 17.32 52.97
N PRO A 372 -45.12 17.67 51.95
CA PRO A 372 -44.20 16.72 51.24
C PRO A 372 -43.12 16.13 52.17
N ALA A 373 -43.15 16.50 53.46
CA ALA A 373 -42.29 16.03 54.52
C ALA A 373 -43.10 15.27 55.59
N ASP A 374 -44.17 14.56 55.21
CA ASP A 374 -44.87 13.82 56.22
C ASP A 374 -44.08 12.59 56.65
N THR A 375 -43.39 12.78 57.76
CA THR A 375 -42.48 11.86 58.46
C THR A 375 -43.12 10.49 58.70
N ALA A 376 -44.43 10.38 58.80
CA ALA A 376 -45.11 9.12 59.05
C ALA A 376 -45.06 8.12 57.89
N ALA A 377 -45.12 8.59 56.63
CA ALA A 377 -44.98 7.73 55.42
C ALA A 377 -43.51 7.33 55.25
N GLN A 378 -42.59 8.26 55.48
CA GLN A 378 -41.18 8.03 55.47
C GLN A 378 -40.72 7.10 56.60
N GLU A 379 -41.21 7.32 57.84
CA GLU A 379 -40.96 6.45 58.99
C GLU A 379 -41.55 5.06 58.83
N ALA A 380 -42.74 4.93 58.21
CA ALA A 380 -43.33 3.63 57.87
C ALA A 380 -42.52 2.87 56.81
N LEU A 381 -41.98 3.59 55.85
CA LEU A 381 -41.08 3.03 54.81
C LEU A 381 -39.71 2.66 55.40
N ASP A 382 -39.11 3.51 56.23
CA ASP A 382 -37.85 3.22 56.91
C ASP A 382 -37.96 2.06 57.90
N LEU A 383 -39.07 1.93 58.58
CA LEU A 383 -39.41 0.76 59.43
C LEU A 383 -39.58 -0.53 58.59
N LEU A 384 -40.14 -0.43 57.39
CA LEU A 384 -40.24 -1.55 56.45
C LEU A 384 -38.89 -1.97 55.89
N LEU A 385 -38.08 -1.01 55.55
CA LEU A 385 -36.73 -1.25 54.98
C LEU A 385 -35.76 -1.76 56.07
N GLN A 386 -35.89 -1.33 57.33
CA GLN A 386 -35.10 -1.82 58.48
C GLN A 386 -35.44 -3.24 58.94
N ARG A 387 -36.68 -3.70 58.75
CA ARG A 387 -37.10 -5.09 59.08
C ARG A 387 -36.66 -6.13 58.07
N HIS A 388 -36.10 -5.72 56.93
CA HIS A 388 -35.70 -6.61 55.84
C HIS A 388 -34.17 -6.54 55.53
N ARG A 389 -33.40 -5.79 56.33
CA ARG A 389 -31.93 -5.99 56.46
C ARG A 389 -31.67 -7.04 57.55
#